data_69299b1036f9b6917226a94216afd091
#
_entry.id   69299b1036f9b6917226a94216afd091
#
_cell.length_a   1.000
_cell.length_b   1.000
_cell.length_c   1.000
_cell.angle_alpha   90.00
_cell.angle_beta   90.00
_cell.angle_gamma   90.00
#
_symmetry.space_group_name_H-M   'P 1'
#
loop_
_entity.id
_entity.type
_entity.pdbx_description
1 polymer ?
#
loop_
_entity_poly.entity_id
_entity_poly.type
_entity_poly.pdbx_seq_one_letter_code
_entity_poly.pdbx_strand_id
1 'polypeptide(L)'
;YFHFGHIAPQRVAWEIHRSKLQKEDKDAFLEEMIIRRELSDNFCEYEPEYDQFEGFHAWSQKTLNEHRNDEREYIYTLSQFEAAETHDDLWNAAQNEMKITGKMHGYMRMYWAKKILEWSPSPETAQQIAIDLNDKYELDGRDPNGYTGIAWSIGGIHDRAWFERPIFGKIRYMNYNGCKSKFNVMKYIEMHNS
;
A
#
# COMPACT_ATOMS: atom_id res chain seq x y z
N TYR A 1 7.00 7.74 13.82
CA TYR A 1 7.99 8.44 14.66
C TYR A 1 9.12 9.06 13.85
N PHE A 2 9.64 8.38 12.81
CA PHE A 2 10.68 8.93 11.91
C PHE A 2 10.16 10.13 11.13
N HIS A 3 8.96 10.03 10.56
CA HIS A 3 8.31 11.10 9.81
C HIS A 3 8.27 12.44 10.56
N PHE A 4 7.95 12.39 11.85
CA PHE A 4 7.87 13.59 12.70
C PHE A 4 9.17 13.93 13.43
N GLY A 5 10.27 13.24 13.17
CA GLY A 5 11.56 13.51 13.81
C GLY A 5 11.62 13.18 15.31
N HIS A 6 10.68 12.38 15.84
CA HIS A 6 10.70 11.99 17.26
C HIS A 6 11.89 11.09 17.60
N ILE A 7 12.43 10.37 16.61
CA ILE A 7 13.61 9.52 16.76
C ILE A 7 14.44 9.55 15.47
N ALA A 8 15.75 9.62 15.60
CA ALA A 8 16.66 9.59 14.46
C ALA A 8 16.82 8.13 13.94
N PRO A 9 16.71 7.88 12.63
CA PRO A 9 16.95 6.55 12.05
C PRO A 9 18.32 5.98 12.38
N GLN A 10 19.35 6.81 12.41
CA GLN A 10 20.72 6.42 12.79
C GLN A 10 20.79 5.85 14.21
N ARG A 11 20.03 6.43 15.14
CA ARG A 11 19.95 5.92 16.51
C ARG A 11 19.30 4.53 16.56
N VAL A 12 18.22 4.35 15.82
CA VAL A 12 17.53 3.03 15.75
C VAL A 12 18.43 2.00 15.08
N ALA A 13 19.10 2.33 13.97
CA ALA A 13 20.06 1.44 13.30
C ALA A 13 21.17 0.99 14.25
N TRP A 14 21.73 1.92 15.04
CA TRP A 14 22.76 1.62 16.01
C TRP A 14 22.28 0.68 17.13
N GLU A 15 21.06 0.90 17.67
CA GLU A 15 20.47 0.03 18.70
C GLU A 15 20.18 -1.38 18.16
N ILE A 16 19.64 -1.48 16.94
CA ILE A 16 19.39 -2.77 16.27
C ILE A 16 20.71 -3.51 16.04
N HIS A 17 21.74 -2.82 15.53
CA HIS A 17 23.04 -3.44 15.32
C HIS A 17 23.61 -4.06 16.61
N ARG A 18 23.47 -3.40 17.75
CA ARG A 18 23.94 -3.85 19.07
C ARG A 18 23.01 -4.82 19.80
N SER A 19 21.79 -4.99 19.32
CA SER A 19 20.81 -5.87 19.94
C SER A 19 21.23 -7.34 19.88
N LYS A 20 20.58 -8.20 20.70
CA LYS A 20 20.80 -9.64 20.70
C LYS A 20 19.86 -10.41 19.74
N LEU A 21 19.20 -9.68 18.82
CA LEU A 21 18.32 -10.28 17.80
C LEU A 21 19.13 -11.16 16.84
N GLN A 22 18.45 -12.12 16.22
CA GLN A 22 19.03 -12.93 15.14
C GLN A 22 19.47 -12.03 13.97
N LYS A 23 20.49 -12.47 13.26
CA LYS A 23 21.03 -11.68 12.13
C LYS A 23 19.97 -11.40 11.06
N GLU A 24 19.18 -12.41 10.75
CA GLU A 24 18.13 -12.34 9.75
C GLU A 24 17.07 -11.27 10.09
N ASP A 25 16.66 -11.21 11.36
CA ASP A 25 15.69 -10.18 11.84
C ASP A 25 16.28 -8.78 11.77
N LYS A 26 17.58 -8.61 12.13
CA LYS A 26 18.27 -7.34 12.02
C LYS A 26 18.36 -6.87 10.56
N ASP A 27 18.80 -7.78 9.68
CA ASP A 27 19.00 -7.48 8.27
C ASP A 27 17.64 -7.10 7.62
N ALA A 28 16.57 -7.85 7.92
CA ALA A 28 15.23 -7.54 7.43
C ALA A 28 14.72 -6.18 7.92
N PHE A 29 14.90 -5.87 9.22
CA PHE A 29 14.49 -4.59 9.77
C PHE A 29 15.28 -3.42 9.18
N LEU A 30 16.60 -3.57 9.02
CA LEU A 30 17.46 -2.53 8.46
C LEU A 30 17.21 -2.33 6.96
N GLU A 31 16.88 -3.40 6.21
CA GLU A 31 16.44 -3.31 4.81
C GLU A 31 15.20 -2.41 4.68
N GLU A 32 14.17 -2.64 5.48
CA GLU A 32 12.97 -1.81 5.46
C GLU A 32 13.24 -0.37 5.90
N MET A 33 13.97 -0.19 6.99
CA MET A 33 14.20 1.12 7.58
C MET A 33 15.15 1.99 6.77
N ILE A 34 16.14 1.41 6.10
CA ILE A 34 17.17 2.14 5.35
C ILE A 34 16.88 2.06 3.87
N ILE A 35 16.93 0.86 3.28
CA ILE A 35 16.88 0.71 1.82
C ILE A 35 15.52 1.11 1.26
N ARG A 36 14.41 0.57 1.83
CA ARG A 36 13.07 0.88 1.36
C ARG A 36 12.72 2.34 1.58
N ARG A 37 13.11 2.89 2.71
CA ARG A 37 12.91 4.30 3.00
C ARG A 37 13.66 5.20 2.01
N GLU A 38 14.95 4.96 1.78
CA GLU A 38 15.75 5.74 0.83
C GLU A 38 15.22 5.62 -0.61
N LEU A 39 14.73 4.45 -1.03
CA LEU A 39 14.06 4.30 -2.32
C LEU A 39 12.78 5.14 -2.41
N SER A 40 12.05 5.28 -1.31
CA SER A 40 10.85 6.09 -1.26
C SER A 40 11.16 7.58 -1.27
N ASP A 41 12.14 8.01 -0.47
CA ASP A 41 12.63 9.39 -0.46
C ASP A 41 13.12 9.79 -1.86
N ASN A 42 13.92 8.94 -2.52
CA ASN A 42 14.42 9.16 -3.89
C ASN A 42 13.27 9.21 -4.91
N PHE A 43 12.29 8.34 -4.82
CA PHE A 43 11.14 8.36 -5.74
C PHE A 43 10.40 9.68 -5.63
N CYS A 44 10.04 10.13 -4.44
CA CYS A 44 9.31 11.37 -4.25
C CYS A 44 10.15 12.63 -4.55
N GLU A 45 11.47 12.58 -4.41
CA GLU A 45 12.36 13.72 -4.71
C GLU A 45 12.61 13.89 -6.21
N TYR A 46 12.77 12.79 -6.96
CA TYR A 46 13.21 12.84 -8.36
C TYR A 46 12.09 12.58 -9.37
N GLU A 47 10.90 12.11 -8.95
CA GLU A 47 9.73 11.96 -9.80
C GLU A 47 8.72 13.06 -9.49
N PRO A 48 8.60 14.11 -10.32
CA PRO A 48 7.69 15.24 -10.06
C PRO A 48 6.22 14.81 -9.95
N GLU A 49 5.84 13.74 -10.67
CA GLU A 49 4.47 13.22 -10.74
C GLU A 49 4.29 11.99 -9.81
N TYR A 50 5.05 11.90 -8.71
CA TYR A 50 5.08 10.75 -7.81
C TYR A 50 3.69 10.40 -7.21
N ASP A 51 2.81 11.36 -7.10
CA ASP A 51 1.44 11.25 -6.61
C ASP A 51 0.38 11.14 -7.71
N GLN A 52 0.81 11.00 -8.98
CA GLN A 52 -0.04 10.91 -10.16
C GLN A 52 0.24 9.66 -10.99
N PHE A 53 -0.70 9.30 -11.86
CA PHE A 53 -0.58 8.16 -12.77
C PHE A 53 0.62 8.30 -13.71
N GLU A 54 0.95 9.51 -14.11
CA GLU A 54 2.05 9.86 -15.00
C GLU A 54 3.43 9.54 -14.39
N GLY A 55 3.55 9.52 -13.08
CA GLY A 55 4.76 9.09 -12.38
C GLY A 55 5.01 7.58 -12.39
N PHE A 56 4.08 6.78 -12.91
CA PHE A 56 4.30 5.35 -13.05
C PHE A 56 5.23 5.04 -14.21
N HIS A 57 5.95 3.91 -14.13
CA HIS A 57 6.80 3.48 -15.24
C HIS A 57 6.00 3.25 -16.53
N ALA A 58 6.59 3.54 -17.68
CA ALA A 58 5.94 3.43 -18.99
C ALA A 58 5.30 2.04 -19.25
N TRP A 59 5.92 0.95 -18.78
CA TRP A 59 5.36 -0.39 -18.91
C TRP A 59 4.07 -0.58 -18.12
N SER A 60 3.98 0.02 -16.93
CA SER A 60 2.78 -0.10 -16.09
C SER A 60 1.66 0.82 -16.56
N GLN A 61 1.98 2.05 -16.97
CA GLN A 61 1.02 2.93 -17.63
C GLN A 61 0.40 2.22 -18.85
N LYS A 62 1.24 1.62 -19.70
CA LYS A 62 0.79 0.89 -20.88
C LYS A 62 -0.19 -0.23 -20.52
N THR A 63 0.20 -1.13 -19.60
CA THR A 63 -0.65 -2.26 -19.25
C THR A 63 -1.94 -1.82 -18.56
N LEU A 64 -1.92 -0.82 -17.68
CA LEU A 64 -3.13 -0.28 -17.03
C LEU A 64 -4.06 0.39 -18.06
N ASN A 65 -3.53 1.08 -19.07
CA ASN A 65 -4.31 1.68 -20.15
C ASN A 65 -4.95 0.60 -21.05
N GLU A 66 -4.24 -0.50 -21.35
CA GLU A 66 -4.79 -1.62 -22.11
C GLU A 66 -5.98 -2.29 -21.39
N HIS A 67 -5.97 -2.28 -20.05
CA HIS A 67 -7.01 -2.87 -19.19
C HIS A 67 -8.02 -1.84 -18.62
N ARG A 68 -7.99 -0.61 -19.09
CA ARG A 68 -8.82 0.48 -18.56
C ARG A 68 -10.33 0.21 -18.69
N ASN A 69 -10.72 -0.45 -19.77
CA ASN A 69 -12.13 -0.73 -20.09
C ASN A 69 -12.57 -2.15 -19.64
N ASP A 70 -11.74 -2.86 -18.91
CA ASP A 70 -12.12 -4.16 -18.38
C ASP A 70 -13.32 -4.02 -17.43
N GLU A 71 -14.22 -4.98 -17.49
CA GLU A 71 -15.40 -5.02 -16.64
C GLU A 71 -15.01 -5.18 -15.16
N ARG A 72 -15.61 -4.34 -14.30
CA ARG A 72 -15.45 -4.41 -12.84
C ARG A 72 -16.75 -4.90 -12.21
N GLU A 73 -16.65 -5.95 -11.44
CA GLU A 73 -17.82 -6.52 -10.73
C GLU A 73 -18.39 -5.52 -9.71
N TYR A 74 -17.51 -4.73 -9.07
CA TYR A 74 -17.87 -3.70 -8.09
C TYR A 74 -17.15 -2.39 -8.41
N ILE A 75 -17.84 -1.28 -8.15
CA ILE A 75 -17.25 0.06 -8.16
C ILE A 75 -17.75 0.80 -6.93
N TYR A 76 -16.83 1.38 -6.16
CA TYR A 76 -17.15 2.16 -4.96
C TYR A 76 -16.66 3.59 -5.08
N THR A 77 -17.40 4.49 -4.45
CA THR A 77 -17.01 5.91 -4.29
C THR A 77 -16.01 6.07 -3.15
N LEU A 78 -15.29 7.20 -3.10
CA LEU A 78 -14.42 7.56 -1.98
C LEU A 78 -15.16 7.45 -0.64
N SER A 79 -16.41 7.94 -0.56
CA SER A 79 -17.20 7.90 0.68
C SER A 79 -17.53 6.47 1.14
N GLN A 80 -17.79 5.53 0.22
CA GLN A 80 -18.03 4.13 0.54
C GLN A 80 -16.74 3.43 1.00
N PHE A 81 -15.61 3.70 0.34
CA PHE A 81 -14.30 3.24 0.81
C PHE A 81 -13.99 3.80 2.20
N GLU A 82 -14.17 5.09 2.41
CA GLU A 82 -13.93 5.75 3.69
C GLU A 82 -14.81 5.19 4.81
N ALA A 83 -16.07 4.90 4.52
CA ALA A 83 -17.02 4.31 5.46
C ALA A 83 -16.75 2.81 5.75
N ALA A 84 -15.87 2.15 5.00
CA ALA A 84 -15.64 0.70 5.03
C ALA A 84 -16.91 -0.11 4.64
N GLU A 85 -17.61 0.36 3.60
CA GLU A 85 -18.87 -0.21 3.10
C GLU A 85 -18.67 -0.97 1.78
N THR A 86 -17.64 -1.82 1.72
CA THR A 86 -17.44 -2.71 0.57
C THR A 86 -18.04 -4.09 0.83
N HIS A 87 -18.07 -4.95 -0.19
CA HIS A 87 -18.49 -6.35 -0.05
C HIS A 87 -17.44 -7.26 0.62
N ASP A 88 -16.20 -6.75 0.83
CA ASP A 88 -15.08 -7.52 1.35
C ASP A 88 -14.82 -7.17 2.83
N ASP A 89 -15.24 -8.03 3.73
CA ASP A 89 -15.10 -7.83 5.18
C ASP A 89 -13.64 -7.69 5.61
N LEU A 90 -12.70 -8.33 4.91
CA LEU A 90 -11.28 -8.20 5.20
C LEU A 90 -10.76 -6.81 4.84
N TRP A 91 -11.18 -6.28 3.71
CA TRP A 91 -10.85 -4.92 3.30
C TRP A 91 -11.45 -3.88 4.26
N ASN A 92 -12.73 -4.09 4.62
CA ASN A 92 -13.43 -3.21 5.57
C ASN A 92 -12.75 -3.21 6.94
N ALA A 93 -12.30 -4.37 7.42
CA ALA A 93 -11.53 -4.50 8.66
C ALA A 93 -10.20 -3.73 8.59
N ALA A 94 -9.48 -3.78 7.47
CA ALA A 94 -8.25 -3.04 7.28
C ALA A 94 -8.47 -1.51 7.26
N GLN A 95 -9.54 -1.07 6.60
CA GLN A 95 -9.94 0.34 6.59
C GLN A 95 -10.32 0.82 8.01
N ASN A 96 -11.05 0.02 8.77
CA ASN A 96 -11.41 0.33 10.16
C ASN A 96 -10.19 0.34 11.09
N GLU A 97 -9.25 -0.63 10.94
CA GLU A 97 -7.98 -0.61 11.69
C GLU A 97 -7.27 0.74 11.50
N MET A 98 -7.11 1.17 10.25
CA MET A 98 -6.48 2.45 9.92
C MET A 98 -7.21 3.63 10.54
N LYS A 99 -8.54 3.70 10.43
CA LYS A 99 -9.36 4.79 10.98
C LYS A 99 -9.29 4.90 12.50
N ILE A 100 -9.26 3.75 13.19
CA ILE A 100 -9.31 3.69 14.66
C ILE A 100 -7.93 3.88 15.27
N THR A 101 -6.90 3.25 14.68
CA THR A 101 -5.56 3.18 15.27
C THR A 101 -4.56 4.13 14.62
N GLY A 102 -4.88 4.68 13.44
CA GLY A 102 -3.93 5.44 12.61
C GLY A 102 -2.84 4.56 12.00
N LYS A 103 -3.06 3.24 11.92
CA LYS A 103 -2.04 2.30 11.46
C LYS A 103 -2.69 1.08 10.80
N MET A 104 -2.07 0.61 9.73
CA MET A 104 -2.42 -0.64 9.07
C MET A 104 -1.15 -1.47 8.84
N HIS A 105 -1.20 -2.78 9.09
CA HIS A 105 -0.06 -3.66 8.82
C HIS A 105 0.35 -3.61 7.35
N GLY A 106 1.65 -3.54 7.04
CA GLY A 106 2.17 -3.34 5.68
C GLY A 106 1.62 -4.33 4.64
N TYR A 107 1.43 -5.62 5.00
CA TYR A 107 0.81 -6.59 4.11
C TYR A 107 -0.66 -6.24 3.79
N MET A 108 -1.40 -5.72 4.77
CA MET A 108 -2.76 -5.27 4.56
C MET A 108 -2.84 -3.96 3.78
N ARG A 109 -1.88 -3.03 3.95
CA ARG A 109 -1.78 -1.82 3.09
C ARG A 109 -1.67 -2.20 1.61
N MET A 110 -0.88 -3.22 1.28
CA MET A 110 -0.77 -3.71 -0.10
C MET A 110 -2.09 -4.28 -0.63
N TYR A 111 -2.74 -5.14 0.15
CA TYR A 111 -4.05 -5.69 -0.20
C TYR A 111 -5.10 -4.58 -0.38
N TRP A 112 -5.18 -3.67 0.56
CA TRP A 112 -6.08 -2.53 0.61
C TRP A 112 -5.96 -1.66 -0.65
N ALA A 113 -4.76 -1.21 -1.00
CA ALA A 113 -4.53 -0.37 -2.18
C ALA A 113 -4.82 -1.11 -3.49
N LYS A 114 -4.49 -2.40 -3.59
CA LYS A 114 -4.80 -3.23 -4.77
C LYS A 114 -6.30 -3.42 -4.96
N LYS A 115 -7.06 -3.54 -3.89
CA LYS A 115 -8.52 -3.62 -3.96
C LYS A 115 -9.16 -2.29 -4.33
N ILE A 116 -8.59 -1.17 -3.93
CA ILE A 116 -9.00 0.14 -4.44
C ILE A 116 -8.82 0.21 -5.96
N LEU A 117 -7.69 -0.27 -6.52
CA LEU A 117 -7.51 -0.37 -7.97
C LEU A 117 -8.58 -1.25 -8.64
N GLU A 118 -8.87 -2.40 -8.05
CA GLU A 118 -9.86 -3.35 -8.58
C GLU A 118 -11.27 -2.76 -8.64
N TRP A 119 -11.63 -1.94 -7.66
CA TRP A 119 -12.99 -1.42 -7.46
C TRP A 119 -13.16 0.07 -7.73
N SER A 120 -12.21 0.70 -8.39
CA SER A 120 -12.30 2.10 -8.85
C SER A 120 -12.50 2.17 -10.36
N PRO A 121 -13.13 3.24 -10.89
CA PRO A 121 -13.39 3.35 -12.32
C PRO A 121 -12.12 3.48 -13.18
N SER A 122 -11.03 4.00 -12.60
CA SER A 122 -9.75 4.17 -13.31
C SER A 122 -8.55 4.07 -12.36
N PRO A 123 -7.34 3.80 -12.85
CA PRO A 123 -6.12 3.80 -12.04
C PRO A 123 -5.85 5.16 -11.37
N GLU A 124 -6.13 6.27 -12.04
CA GLU A 124 -5.97 7.63 -11.49
C GLU A 124 -6.90 7.84 -10.30
N THR A 125 -8.18 7.47 -10.45
CA THR A 125 -9.15 7.54 -9.36
C THR A 125 -8.73 6.65 -8.19
N ALA A 126 -8.23 5.45 -8.48
CA ALA A 126 -7.76 4.53 -7.45
C ALA A 126 -6.57 5.11 -6.66
N GLN A 127 -5.61 5.70 -7.36
CA GLN A 127 -4.44 6.32 -6.75
C GLN A 127 -4.85 7.50 -5.85
N GLN A 128 -5.71 8.38 -6.34
CA GLN A 128 -6.20 9.52 -5.58
C GLN A 128 -6.94 9.09 -4.32
N ILE A 129 -7.86 8.12 -4.43
CA ILE A 129 -8.59 7.58 -3.25
C ILE A 129 -7.62 6.99 -2.23
N ALA A 130 -6.63 6.22 -2.68
CA ALA A 130 -5.65 5.62 -1.78
C ALA A 130 -4.79 6.68 -1.07
N ILE A 131 -4.36 7.73 -1.77
CA ILE A 131 -3.61 8.85 -1.21
C ILE A 131 -4.48 9.61 -0.19
N ASP A 132 -5.71 9.99 -0.56
CA ASP A 132 -6.61 10.76 0.31
C ASP A 132 -6.87 10.03 1.65
N LEU A 133 -7.14 8.73 1.58
CA LEU A 133 -7.41 7.93 2.78
C LEU A 133 -6.15 7.68 3.62
N ASN A 134 -5.02 7.39 2.97
CA ASN A 134 -3.74 7.24 3.66
C ASN A 134 -3.36 8.53 4.41
N ASP A 135 -3.39 9.65 3.73
CA ASP A 135 -2.97 10.94 4.29
C ASP A 135 -3.90 11.46 5.37
N LYS A 136 -5.18 11.06 5.32
CA LYS A 136 -6.18 11.43 6.32
C LYS A 136 -6.08 10.61 7.60
N TYR A 137 -5.79 9.31 7.50
CA TYR A 137 -5.97 8.39 8.61
C TYR A 137 -4.68 7.75 9.15
N GLU A 138 -3.64 7.57 8.32
CA GLU A 138 -2.39 7.00 8.81
C GLU A 138 -1.60 8.03 9.64
N LEU A 139 -1.00 7.60 10.74
CA LEU A 139 -0.12 8.43 11.56
C LEU A 139 1.09 8.95 10.79
N ASP A 140 1.53 8.23 9.78
CA ASP A 140 2.59 8.60 8.85
C ASP A 140 2.05 9.11 7.49
N GLY A 141 0.82 9.61 7.46
CA GLY A 141 0.26 10.25 6.27
C GLY A 141 1.16 11.35 5.72
N ARG A 142 1.27 11.44 4.40
CA ARG A 142 2.21 12.33 3.66
C ARG A 142 3.69 11.99 3.81
N ASP A 143 4.04 10.81 4.31
CA ASP A 143 5.40 10.29 4.26
C ASP A 143 5.70 9.72 2.86
N PRO A 144 6.92 9.87 2.32
CA PRO A 144 7.33 9.27 1.05
C PRO A 144 7.02 7.78 0.93
N ASN A 145 7.12 7.02 2.04
CA ASN A 145 6.76 5.59 2.04
C ASN A 145 5.28 5.34 1.75
N GLY A 146 4.38 6.24 2.17
CA GLY A 146 2.95 6.17 1.87
C GLY A 146 2.71 6.27 0.36
N TYR A 147 3.22 7.32 -0.28
CA TYR A 147 3.09 7.53 -1.73
C TYR A 147 3.75 6.41 -2.53
N THR A 148 4.98 6.04 -2.18
CA THR A 148 5.69 4.95 -2.86
C THR A 148 4.98 3.60 -2.69
N GLY A 149 4.44 3.31 -1.51
CA GLY A 149 3.69 2.09 -1.24
C GLY A 149 2.39 2.00 -2.06
N ILE A 150 1.69 3.13 -2.23
CA ILE A 150 0.52 3.25 -3.09
C ILE A 150 0.93 3.08 -4.56
N ALA A 151 1.95 3.81 -5.02
CA ALA A 151 2.48 3.71 -6.38
C ALA A 151 3.02 2.29 -6.70
N TRP A 152 3.64 1.61 -5.74
CA TRP A 152 4.01 0.20 -5.86
C TRP A 152 2.78 -0.69 -6.02
N SER A 153 1.74 -0.47 -5.21
CA SER A 153 0.55 -1.30 -5.20
C SER A 153 -0.30 -1.14 -6.46
N ILE A 154 -0.47 0.08 -6.96
CA ILE A 154 -1.33 0.43 -8.10
C ILE A 154 -0.52 0.47 -9.40
N GLY A 155 0.68 1.07 -9.38
CA GLY A 155 1.50 1.36 -10.54
C GLY A 155 2.75 0.48 -10.70
N GLY A 156 3.03 -0.45 -9.77
CA GLY A 156 4.17 -1.35 -9.86
C GLY A 156 5.54 -0.66 -9.73
N ILE A 157 5.62 0.51 -9.09
CA ILE A 157 6.89 1.18 -8.80
C ILE A 157 7.77 0.25 -7.95
N HIS A 158 9.04 0.11 -8.30
CA HIS A 158 9.99 -0.82 -7.68
C HIS A 158 9.59 -2.31 -7.73
N ASP A 159 8.62 -2.67 -8.60
CA ASP A 159 8.25 -4.07 -8.85
C ASP A 159 8.51 -4.42 -10.32
N ARG A 160 8.34 -5.68 -10.65
CA ARG A 160 8.44 -6.22 -12.01
C ARG A 160 7.05 -6.51 -12.58
N ALA A 161 6.98 -6.68 -13.90
CA ALA A 161 5.78 -7.19 -14.56
C ALA A 161 5.47 -8.64 -14.11
N TRP A 162 4.19 -8.90 -13.84
CA TRP A 162 3.62 -10.20 -13.44
C TRP A 162 2.75 -10.78 -14.55
N PHE A 163 2.11 -11.92 -14.29
CA PHE A 163 1.14 -12.51 -15.20
C PHE A 163 -0.05 -11.57 -15.39
N GLU A 164 -0.41 -11.35 -16.65
CA GLU A 164 -1.49 -10.46 -17.06
C GLU A 164 -2.85 -10.94 -16.55
N ARG A 165 -3.67 -10.00 -16.07
CA ARG A 165 -5.00 -10.24 -15.53
C ARG A 165 -5.93 -9.07 -15.86
N PRO A 166 -7.23 -9.30 -15.97
CA PRO A 166 -8.20 -8.22 -16.08
C PRO A 166 -7.99 -7.15 -14.99
N ILE A 167 -8.22 -5.90 -15.34
CA ILE A 167 -8.08 -4.69 -14.51
C ILE A 167 -6.63 -4.37 -14.14
N PHE A 168 -5.88 -5.36 -13.66
CA PHE A 168 -4.49 -5.21 -13.18
C PHE A 168 -3.45 -5.20 -14.30
N GLY A 169 -3.79 -5.74 -15.48
CA GLY A 169 -2.78 -6.02 -16.49
C GLY A 169 -1.64 -6.84 -15.87
N LYS A 170 -0.41 -6.33 -15.99
CA LYS A 170 0.81 -6.97 -15.44
C LYS A 170 1.19 -6.48 -14.04
N ILE A 171 0.35 -5.71 -13.38
CA ILE A 171 0.55 -5.31 -11.98
C ILE A 171 0.33 -6.54 -11.08
N ARG A 172 1.16 -6.69 -10.04
CA ARG A 172 1.05 -7.77 -9.05
C ARG A 172 -0.34 -7.80 -8.42
N TYR A 173 -0.98 -8.96 -8.48
CA TYR A 173 -2.32 -9.17 -7.91
C TYR A 173 -2.25 -9.72 -6.49
N MET A 174 -3.23 -9.35 -5.67
CA MET A 174 -3.47 -9.94 -4.35
C MET A 174 -4.96 -10.24 -4.18
N ASN A 175 -5.27 -11.35 -3.51
CA ASN A 175 -6.64 -11.75 -3.22
C ASN A 175 -6.82 -12.26 -1.79
N TYR A 176 -8.06 -12.42 -1.38
CA TYR A 176 -8.47 -12.91 -0.07
C TYR A 176 -7.81 -14.26 0.30
N ASN A 177 -7.78 -15.21 -0.62
CA ASN A 177 -7.16 -16.53 -0.37
C ASN A 177 -5.64 -16.42 -0.14
N GLY A 178 -4.98 -15.49 -0.80
CA GLY A 178 -3.57 -15.16 -0.55
C GLY A 178 -3.35 -14.65 0.88
N CYS A 179 -4.23 -13.78 1.37
CA CYS A 179 -4.20 -13.30 2.76
C CYS A 179 -4.44 -14.46 3.75
N LYS A 180 -5.46 -15.29 3.49
CA LYS A 180 -5.81 -16.45 4.31
C LYS A 180 -4.67 -17.46 4.46
N SER A 181 -3.78 -17.56 3.47
CA SER A 181 -2.59 -18.43 3.55
C SER A 181 -1.46 -17.86 4.41
N LYS A 182 -1.51 -16.58 4.77
CA LYS A 182 -0.45 -15.87 5.51
C LYS A 182 -0.77 -15.67 6.99
N PHE A 183 -2.05 -15.45 7.32
CA PHE A 183 -2.48 -15.19 8.69
C PHE A 183 -3.96 -15.59 8.90
N ASN A 184 -4.42 -15.55 10.15
CA ASN A 184 -5.81 -15.85 10.50
C ASN A 184 -6.70 -14.63 10.16
N VAL A 185 -7.27 -14.64 8.94
CA VAL A 185 -8.13 -13.58 8.41
C VAL A 185 -9.39 -13.38 9.26
N MET A 186 -10.02 -14.46 9.74
CA MET A 186 -11.24 -14.36 10.55
C MET A 186 -10.99 -13.62 11.86
N LYS A 187 -9.88 -13.95 12.53
CA LYS A 187 -9.49 -13.24 13.76
C LYS A 187 -9.21 -11.76 13.50
N TYR A 188 -8.58 -11.43 12.36
CA TYR A 188 -8.33 -10.05 11.98
C TYR A 188 -9.63 -9.27 11.75
N ILE A 189 -10.60 -9.87 11.05
CA ILE A 189 -11.92 -9.29 10.80
C ILE A 189 -12.66 -9.05 12.13
N GLU A 190 -12.70 -10.04 13.01
CA GLU A 190 -13.34 -9.92 14.33
C GLU A 190 -12.74 -8.78 15.18
N MET A 191 -11.44 -8.54 15.07
CA MET A 191 -10.75 -7.49 15.85
C MET A 191 -11.06 -6.07 15.38
N HIS A 192 -11.43 -5.88 14.10
CA HIS A 192 -11.52 -4.55 13.50
C HIS A 192 -12.90 -4.19 12.93
N ASN A 193 -13.85 -5.12 12.94
CA ASN A 193 -15.25 -4.87 12.51
C ASN A 193 -16.23 -4.76 13.71
N SER A 194 -15.72 -4.56 14.92
CA SER A 194 -16.55 -4.37 16.13
C SER A 194 -16.76 -2.90 16.46
#